data_1d7430146e154ba3d1254c0855751b05
#
_entry.id   1d7430146e154ba3d1254c0855751b05
#
_cell.length_a   1.000
_cell.length_b   1.000
_cell.length_c   1.000
_cell.angle_alpha   90.00
_cell.angle_beta   90.00
_cell.angle_gamma   90.00
#
_symmetry.space_group_name_H-M   'P 1'
#
loop_
_entity.id
_entity.type
_entity.pdbx_description
1 polymer ?
#
loop_
_entity_poly.entity_id
_entity_poly.type
_entity_poly.pdbx_seq_one_letter_code
_entity_poly.pdbx_strand_id
1 'polypeptide(L)'
;MKTRVEAYVKEGCALCEEAMEIISSVHEDMPFNLKKIDITSSEDIFRRYHASVPTIFINGVKSFKFKVDGEEFTKKVRMEIIKAKVRRISSKKLQYK
;
A
#
# COMPACT_ATOMS: atom_id res chain seq x y z
N MET A 1 -2.67 -7.69 -13.01
CA MET A 1 -2.81 -7.88 -11.57
C MET A 1 -3.18 -6.58 -10.89
N LYS A 2 -4.03 -6.66 -9.89
CA LYS A 2 -4.46 -5.48 -9.18
C LYS A 2 -3.38 -5.00 -8.20
N THR A 3 -3.21 -3.69 -8.11
CA THR A 3 -2.28 -3.08 -7.18
C THR A 3 -2.67 -3.44 -5.75
N ARG A 4 -1.69 -3.75 -4.91
CA ARG A 4 -1.90 -4.12 -3.52
C ARG A 4 -1.27 -3.10 -2.58
N VAL A 5 -2.02 -2.72 -1.56
CA VAL A 5 -1.50 -1.87 -0.48
C VAL A 5 -1.68 -2.62 0.83
N GLU A 6 -0.60 -2.76 1.57
CA GLU A 6 -0.62 -3.43 2.88
C GLU A 6 -0.14 -2.46 3.94
N ALA A 7 -0.95 -2.29 4.97
CA ALA A 7 -0.65 -1.35 6.06
C ALA A 7 -0.49 -2.11 7.37
N TYR A 8 0.71 -2.07 7.93
CA TYR A 8 1.01 -2.67 9.23
C TYR A 8 0.79 -1.61 10.29
N VAL A 9 -0.21 -1.82 11.14
CA VAL A 9 -0.68 -0.83 12.10
C VAL A 9 -0.91 -1.44 13.48
N LYS A 10 -1.15 -0.58 14.46
CA LYS A 10 -1.41 -0.99 15.83
C LYS A 10 -2.52 -0.12 16.41
N GLU A 11 -3.34 -0.70 17.29
CA GLU A 11 -4.36 0.03 17.99
C GLU A 11 -3.72 1.08 18.91
N GLY A 12 -4.40 2.21 19.09
CA GLY A 12 -3.92 3.27 19.97
C GLY A 12 -2.73 4.05 19.42
N CYS A 13 -2.53 3.98 18.11
CA CYS A 13 -1.42 4.65 17.44
C CYS A 13 -1.96 5.80 16.59
N ALA A 14 -1.70 7.04 17.00
CA ALA A 14 -2.19 8.23 16.29
C ALA A 14 -1.69 8.30 14.86
N LEU A 15 -0.42 8.00 14.63
CA LEU A 15 0.15 8.01 13.28
C LEU A 15 -0.49 6.94 12.38
N CYS A 16 -0.84 5.79 12.98
CA CYS A 16 -1.52 4.73 12.25
C CYS A 16 -2.92 5.17 11.81
N GLU A 17 -3.63 5.86 12.70
CA GLU A 17 -4.96 6.37 12.40
C GLU A 17 -4.90 7.40 11.26
N GLU A 18 -3.96 8.33 11.32
CA GLU A 18 -3.78 9.32 10.26
C GLU A 18 -3.46 8.66 8.93
N ALA A 19 -2.55 7.69 8.95
CA ALA A 19 -2.17 6.96 7.74
C ALA A 19 -3.37 6.25 7.13
N MET A 20 -4.17 5.57 7.97
CA MET A 20 -5.34 4.84 7.48
C MET A 20 -6.41 5.76 6.93
N GLU A 21 -6.57 6.96 7.48
CA GLU A 21 -7.51 7.94 6.95
C GLU A 21 -7.11 8.36 5.54
N ILE A 22 -5.82 8.64 5.35
CA ILE A 22 -5.30 9.04 4.05
C ILE A 22 -5.46 7.90 3.04
N ILE A 23 -5.05 6.70 3.42
CA ILE A 23 -5.13 5.53 2.54
C ILE A 23 -6.57 5.21 2.16
N SER A 24 -7.47 5.25 3.14
CA SER A 24 -8.89 4.99 2.90
C SER A 24 -9.52 6.01 1.97
N SER A 25 -9.14 7.27 2.13
CA SER A 25 -9.62 8.34 1.27
C SER A 25 -9.21 8.13 -0.18
N VAL A 26 -7.94 7.77 -0.40
CA VAL A 26 -7.43 7.48 -1.74
C VAL A 26 -8.07 6.22 -2.30
N HIS A 27 -8.34 5.25 -1.43
CA HIS A 27 -8.97 3.98 -1.82
C HIS A 27 -10.38 4.17 -2.38
N GLU A 28 -11.08 5.21 -1.94
CA GLU A 28 -12.41 5.53 -2.48
C GLU A 28 -12.32 5.98 -3.94
N ASP A 29 -11.20 6.60 -4.31
CA ASP A 29 -11.02 7.17 -5.64
C ASP A 29 -10.23 6.30 -6.61
N MET A 30 -9.47 5.34 -6.11
CA MET A 30 -8.58 4.53 -6.93
C MET A 30 -8.74 3.04 -6.64
N PRO A 31 -8.70 2.19 -7.70
CA PRO A 31 -8.86 0.75 -7.51
C PRO A 31 -7.57 0.07 -7.08
N PHE A 32 -7.51 -0.33 -5.83
CA PHE A 32 -6.43 -1.20 -5.35
C PHE A 32 -6.96 -2.07 -4.22
N ASN A 33 -6.28 -3.19 -3.97
CA ASN A 33 -6.61 -4.03 -2.82
C ASN A 33 -5.95 -3.45 -1.58
N LEU A 34 -6.71 -3.28 -0.52
CA LEU A 34 -6.20 -2.76 0.72
C LEU A 34 -6.26 -3.83 1.80
N LYS A 35 -5.14 -4.09 2.43
CA LYS A 35 -5.08 -5.02 3.56
C LYS A 35 -4.49 -4.30 4.77
N LYS A 36 -5.26 -4.27 5.84
CA LYS A 36 -4.83 -3.71 7.11
C LYS A 36 -4.38 -4.86 8.01
N ILE A 37 -3.15 -4.81 8.46
CA ILE A 37 -2.57 -5.88 9.28
C ILE A 37 -2.28 -5.33 10.67
N ASP A 38 -2.93 -5.92 11.67
CA ASP A 38 -2.68 -5.59 13.07
C ASP A 38 -1.41 -6.32 13.49
N ILE A 39 -0.38 -5.58 13.88
CA ILE A 39 0.90 -6.18 14.23
C ILE A 39 0.84 -7.05 15.49
N THR A 40 -0.21 -6.93 16.29
CA THR A 40 -0.38 -7.77 17.48
C THR A 40 -0.97 -9.14 17.14
N SER A 41 -1.33 -9.37 15.87
CA SER A 41 -1.92 -10.64 15.45
C SER A 41 -0.92 -11.80 15.43
N SER A 42 0.38 -11.51 15.49
CA SER A 42 1.42 -12.52 15.44
C SER A 42 2.67 -11.98 16.14
N GLU A 43 3.37 -12.85 16.88
CA GLU A 43 4.61 -12.47 17.55
C GLU A 43 5.69 -12.05 16.55
N ASP A 44 5.77 -12.76 15.43
CA ASP A 44 6.76 -12.47 14.40
C ASP A 44 6.53 -11.11 13.78
N ILE A 45 5.27 -10.78 13.47
CA ILE A 45 4.89 -9.50 12.90
C ILE A 45 5.15 -8.39 13.93
N PHE A 46 4.77 -8.62 15.18
CA PHE A 46 4.99 -7.63 16.25
C PHE A 46 6.47 -7.32 16.42
N ARG A 47 7.28 -8.36 16.47
CA ARG A 47 8.74 -8.22 16.64
C ARG A 47 9.34 -7.39 15.53
N ARG A 48 8.83 -7.59 14.32
CA ARG A 48 9.35 -6.92 13.13
C ARG A 48 8.96 -5.46 13.02
N TYR A 49 7.73 -5.14 13.42
CA TYR A 49 7.16 -3.81 13.15
C TYR A 49 6.82 -2.95 14.36
N HIS A 50 6.94 -3.45 15.58
CA HIS A 50 6.49 -2.71 16.78
C HIS A 50 7.11 -1.31 16.93
N ALA A 51 8.31 -1.11 16.43
CA ALA A 51 9.01 0.17 16.53
C ALA A 51 8.87 1.03 15.26
N SER A 52 8.09 0.57 14.29
CA SER A 52 8.00 1.26 13.01
C SER A 52 6.60 1.26 12.42
N VAL A 53 5.59 1.46 13.25
CA VAL A 53 4.22 1.57 12.78
C VAL A 53 3.85 3.04 12.57
N PRO A 54 3.06 3.36 11.56
CA PRO A 54 2.63 2.47 10.50
C PRO A 54 3.74 2.21 9.47
N THR A 55 3.73 1.02 8.88
CA THR A 55 4.60 0.71 7.75
C THR A 55 3.70 0.31 6.59
N ILE A 56 3.89 0.95 5.45
CA ILE A 56 3.03 0.76 4.28
C ILE A 56 3.81 0.17 3.13
N PHE A 57 3.27 -0.92 2.58
CA PHE A 57 3.85 -1.58 1.41
C PHE A 57 2.92 -1.39 0.21
N ILE A 58 3.50 -1.07 -0.93
CA ILE A 58 2.76 -1.00 -2.19
C ILE A 58 3.38 -2.04 -3.10
N ASN A 59 2.57 -3.02 -3.52
CA ASN A 59 3.03 -4.16 -4.32
C ASN A 59 4.28 -4.84 -3.75
N GLY A 60 4.28 -5.01 -2.42
CA GLY A 60 5.37 -5.69 -1.73
C GLY A 60 6.61 -4.85 -1.47
N VAL A 61 6.60 -3.57 -1.86
CA VAL A 61 7.73 -2.65 -1.65
C VAL A 61 7.40 -1.70 -0.51
N LYS A 62 8.28 -1.63 0.49
CA LYS A 62 8.12 -0.70 1.61
C LYS A 62 8.17 0.73 1.07
N SER A 63 7.07 1.44 1.22
CA SER A 63 6.91 2.76 0.60
C SER A 63 6.81 3.90 1.60
N PHE A 64 6.24 3.65 2.76
CA PHE A 64 6.10 4.67 3.82
C PHE A 64 6.32 4.06 5.18
N LYS A 65 6.83 4.86 6.08
CA LYS A 65 7.09 4.49 7.46
C LYS A 65 6.77 5.69 8.34
N PHE A 66 5.99 5.49 9.39
CA PHE A 66 5.52 6.50 10.33
C PHE A 66 4.51 7.48 9.75
N LYS A 67 4.87 8.25 8.75
CA LYS A 67 3.98 9.22 8.14
C LYS A 67 3.70 8.88 6.69
N VAL A 68 2.45 9.11 6.28
CA VAL A 68 2.05 8.92 4.89
C VAL A 68 1.68 10.28 4.33
N ASP A 69 2.42 10.71 3.31
CA ASP A 69 2.08 11.90 2.56
C ASP A 69 1.05 11.51 1.51
N GLY A 70 -0.13 12.15 1.57
CA GLY A 70 -1.25 11.80 0.70
C GLY A 70 -0.95 11.95 -0.79
N GLU A 71 -0.23 13.01 -1.15
CA GLU A 71 0.14 13.24 -2.55
C GLU A 71 1.13 12.18 -3.06
N GLU A 72 2.14 11.88 -2.26
CA GLU A 72 3.13 10.86 -2.61
C GLU A 72 2.48 9.47 -2.69
N PHE A 73 1.60 9.18 -1.75
CA PHE A 73 0.89 7.90 -1.75
C PHE A 73 0.04 7.77 -3.02
N THR A 74 -0.70 8.80 -3.35
CA THR A 74 -1.54 8.82 -4.55
C THR A 74 -0.70 8.62 -5.81
N LYS A 75 0.43 9.32 -5.91
CA LYS A 75 1.35 9.20 -7.04
C LYS A 75 1.89 7.78 -7.19
N LYS A 76 2.34 7.19 -6.08
CA LYS A 76 2.91 5.85 -6.10
C LYS A 76 1.88 4.81 -6.52
N VAL A 77 0.67 4.89 -5.97
CA VAL A 77 -0.40 3.95 -6.32
C VAL A 77 -0.80 4.13 -7.80
N ARG A 78 -0.97 5.37 -8.23
CA ARG A 78 -1.33 5.66 -9.62
C ARG A 78 -0.29 5.11 -10.59
N MET A 79 0.98 5.29 -10.25
CA MET A 79 2.08 4.79 -11.08
C MET A 79 2.04 3.26 -11.20
N GLU A 80 1.76 2.57 -10.10
CA GLU A 80 1.66 1.11 -10.12
C GLU A 80 0.49 0.63 -10.95
N ILE A 81 -0.63 1.33 -10.89
CA ILE A 81 -1.80 1.02 -11.70
C ILE A 81 -1.48 1.19 -13.18
N ILE A 82 -0.82 2.29 -13.52
CA ILE A 82 -0.42 2.59 -14.90
C ILE A 82 0.57 1.54 -15.42
N LYS A 83 1.57 1.19 -14.63
CA LYS A 83 2.56 0.17 -14.98
C LYS A 83 1.89 -1.17 -15.29
N ALA A 84 0.91 -1.56 -14.50
CA ALA A 84 0.19 -2.81 -14.72
C ALA A 84 -0.56 -2.80 -16.05
N LYS A 85 -1.19 -1.68 -16.38
CA LYS A 85 -1.90 -1.51 -17.64
C LYS A 85 -0.95 -1.53 -18.84
N VAL A 86 0.17 -0.84 -18.73
CA VAL A 86 1.18 -0.78 -19.79
C VAL A 86 1.75 -2.17 -20.05
N ARG A 87 2.06 -2.91 -18.99
CA ARG A 87 2.57 -4.28 -19.12
C ARG A 87 1.60 -5.17 -19.88
N ARG A 88 0.30 -5.04 -19.59
CA ARG A 88 -0.73 -5.82 -20.26
C ARG A 88 -0.82 -5.48 -21.75
N ILE A 89 -0.75 -4.20 -22.08
CA ILE A 89 -0.78 -3.72 -23.47
C ILE A 89 0.46 -4.21 -24.22
N SER A 90 1.63 -4.12 -23.60
CA SER A 90 2.88 -4.59 -24.20
C SER A 90 2.84 -6.08 -24.50
N SER A 91 2.30 -6.88 -23.60
CA SER A 91 2.15 -8.32 -23.79
C SER A 91 1.23 -8.61 -24.97
N LYS A 92 0.13 -7.90 -25.08
CA LYS A 92 -0.81 -8.06 -26.20
C LYS A 92 -0.16 -7.71 -27.52
N LYS A 93 0.60 -6.63 -27.55
CA LYS A 93 1.32 -6.20 -28.76
C LYS A 93 2.28 -7.27 -29.25
N LEU A 94 2.99 -7.88 -28.31
CA LEU A 94 3.94 -8.94 -28.65
C LEU A 94 3.27 -10.17 -29.26
N GLN A 95 2.02 -10.42 -28.93
CA GLN A 95 1.27 -11.55 -29.44
C GLN A 95 0.89 -11.41 -30.92
N TYR A 96 0.92 -10.19 -31.44
CA TYR A 96 0.57 -9.95 -32.85
C TYR A 96 1.73 -10.27 -33.78
N LYS A 97 2.86 -10.59 -33.26
CA LYS A 97 4.01 -10.99 -34.07
C LYS A 97 4.16 -12.49 -34.09
#